data_fa7593a6224d57ff01adc2df14d942da
#
_entry.id   fa7593a6224d57ff01adc2df14d942da
#
_cell.length_a   1.000
_cell.length_b   1.000
_cell.length_c   1.000
_cell.angle_alpha   90.00
_cell.angle_beta   90.00
_cell.angle_gamma   90.00
#
_symmetry.space_group_name_H-M   'P 1'
#
loop_
_entity.id
_entity.type
_entity.pdbx_description
1 polymer ?
#
loop_
_entity_poly.entity_id
_entity_poly.type
_entity_poly.pdbx_seq_one_letter_code
_entity_poly.pdbx_strand_id
1 'polypeptide(L)'
;MAGEKVYIADKETLDKIYNILAVDPIYGFIEHMNILSPTQRIEYIGLNKNFTPVSRNTNGSISLNDWAGFEILEANKPYMVRSDGTPDYRLQDNDYSKKYSDGSASDVANTSYDGGAFSWLQKIYKNETVVGDDRIVKFSLTKREGYEPVGFIDPDNKELEGVWLPMFYGSIVEDKMRSLSGLQPDYNKTTAA
;
A
#
# COMPACT_ATOMS: atom_id res chain seq x y z
N MET A 1 34.07 40.12 -24.08
CA MET A 1 33.08 39.06 -23.82
C MET A 1 32.53 39.28 -22.42
N ALA A 2 31.26 39.68 -22.30
CA ALA A 2 30.63 39.83 -21.00
C ALA A 2 30.35 38.43 -20.47
N GLY A 3 30.94 38.06 -19.32
CA GLY A 3 30.72 36.79 -18.67
C GLY A 3 29.27 36.69 -18.25
N GLU A 4 28.65 35.53 -18.58
CA GLU A 4 27.31 35.18 -18.15
C GLU A 4 27.28 35.10 -16.62
N LYS A 5 26.45 35.93 -15.97
CA LYS A 5 26.31 35.90 -14.51
C LYS A 5 25.40 34.74 -14.14
N VAL A 6 25.95 33.68 -13.55
CA VAL A 6 25.17 32.60 -12.93
C VAL A 6 24.69 33.11 -11.57
N TYR A 7 23.38 33.24 -11.41
CA TYR A 7 22.76 33.54 -10.12
C TYR A 7 22.47 32.23 -9.41
N ILE A 8 23.15 32.00 -8.29
CA ILE A 8 22.85 30.91 -7.39
C ILE A 8 21.79 31.42 -6.40
N ALA A 9 20.64 30.78 -6.33
CA ALA A 9 19.63 31.10 -5.34
C ALA A 9 20.22 30.93 -3.93
N ASP A 10 19.91 31.85 -3.01
CA ASP A 10 20.30 31.69 -1.62
C ASP A 10 19.58 30.51 -0.97
N LYS A 11 20.08 30.09 0.19
CA LYS A 11 19.54 28.91 0.90
C LYS A 11 18.06 29.06 1.21
N GLU A 12 17.59 30.25 1.57
CA GLU A 12 16.18 30.51 1.89
C GLU A 12 15.29 30.34 0.66
N THR A 13 15.72 30.83 -0.49
CA THR A 13 15.04 30.65 -1.77
C THR A 13 15.06 29.19 -2.21
N LEU A 14 16.19 28.49 -2.04
CA LEU A 14 16.29 27.05 -2.32
C LEU A 14 15.39 26.24 -1.39
N ASP A 15 15.34 26.54 -0.10
CA ASP A 15 14.46 25.88 0.86
C ASP A 15 12.99 26.15 0.53
N LYS A 16 12.62 27.36 0.09
CA LYS A 16 11.26 27.68 -0.40
C LYS A 16 10.92 26.90 -1.67
N ILE A 17 11.82 26.86 -2.63
CA ILE A 17 11.65 26.07 -3.87
C ILE A 17 11.54 24.60 -3.54
N TYR A 18 12.41 24.08 -2.67
CA TYR A 18 12.36 22.70 -2.20
C TYR A 18 11.04 22.38 -1.49
N ASN A 19 10.57 23.27 -0.61
CA ASN A 19 9.28 23.11 0.08
C ASN A 19 8.07 23.24 -0.87
N ILE A 20 8.20 23.96 -1.97
CA ILE A 20 7.16 24.05 -3.02
C ILE A 20 7.21 22.83 -3.95
N LEU A 21 8.41 22.35 -4.29
CA LEU A 21 8.62 21.18 -5.17
C LEU A 21 8.57 19.86 -4.41
N ALA A 22 9.03 19.86 -3.16
CA ALA A 22 8.86 18.78 -2.20
C ALA A 22 7.55 18.96 -1.43
N VAL A 23 6.47 19.30 -2.12
CA VAL A 23 5.13 19.01 -1.60
C VAL A 23 5.06 17.49 -1.57
N ASP A 24 5.51 16.93 -0.46
CA ASP A 24 5.21 15.54 -0.16
C ASP A 24 3.75 15.29 -0.48
N PRO A 25 3.44 14.35 -1.36
CA PRO A 25 2.08 14.15 -1.81
C PRO A 25 1.17 13.82 -0.64
N ILE A 26 0.27 14.73 -0.32
CA ILE A 26 -0.84 14.43 0.58
C ILE A 26 -2.01 13.99 -0.28
N TYR A 27 -2.39 12.75 -0.12
CA TYR A 27 -3.61 12.19 -0.68
C TYR A 27 -4.70 12.19 0.38
N GLY A 28 -5.97 12.18 -0.02
CA GLY A 28 -7.02 12.10 0.98
C GLY A 28 -8.42 12.11 0.39
N PHE A 29 -9.36 12.01 1.30
CA PHE A 29 -10.78 12.12 0.99
C PHE A 29 -11.56 12.69 2.17
N ILE A 30 -12.72 13.26 1.84
CA ILE A 30 -13.77 13.59 2.79
C ILE A 30 -14.87 12.56 2.64
N GLU A 31 -15.27 11.94 3.74
CA GLU A 31 -16.46 11.11 3.81
C GLU A 31 -17.59 11.93 4.42
N HIS A 32 -18.60 12.24 3.64
CA HIS A 32 -19.85 12.89 4.08
C HIS A 32 -20.74 11.84 4.76
N MET A 33 -20.63 11.71 6.09
CA MET A 33 -21.27 10.61 6.84
C MET A 33 -22.79 10.62 6.80
N ASN A 34 -23.40 11.78 6.52
CA ASN A 34 -24.85 11.94 6.40
C ASN A 34 -25.36 11.66 4.96
N ILE A 35 -24.48 11.42 3.97
CA ILE A 35 -24.86 11.13 2.59
C ILE A 35 -24.90 9.61 2.37
N LEU A 36 -26.06 9.10 1.96
CA LEU A 36 -26.25 7.66 1.69
C LEU A 36 -25.80 7.24 0.30
N SER A 37 -25.77 8.17 -0.67
CA SER A 37 -25.35 7.88 -2.04
C SER A 37 -23.84 7.59 -2.12
N PRO A 38 -23.40 6.39 -2.51
CA PRO A 38 -21.97 6.05 -2.58
C PRO A 38 -21.16 6.97 -3.51
N THR A 39 -21.79 7.50 -4.56
CA THR A 39 -21.13 8.37 -5.54
C THR A 39 -20.94 9.81 -5.05
N GLN A 40 -21.64 10.20 -3.99
CA GLN A 40 -21.59 11.55 -3.42
C GLN A 40 -20.97 11.54 -2.02
N ARG A 41 -20.86 10.36 -1.40
CA ARG A 41 -20.36 10.19 -0.04
C ARG A 41 -18.86 10.49 0.07
N ILE A 42 -18.09 10.21 -0.95
CA ILE A 42 -16.65 10.37 -0.96
C ILE A 42 -16.23 11.48 -1.92
N GLU A 43 -15.57 12.49 -1.39
CA GLU A 43 -14.91 13.56 -2.12
C GLU A 43 -13.40 13.43 -2.01
N TYR A 44 -12.68 13.33 -3.11
CA TYR A 44 -11.21 13.30 -3.10
C TYR A 44 -10.63 14.70 -2.86
N ILE A 45 -9.57 14.77 -2.06
CA ILE A 45 -8.86 16.00 -1.72
C ILE A 45 -7.33 15.84 -1.87
N GLY A 46 -6.61 16.93 -1.81
CA GLY A 46 -5.15 16.91 -1.97
C GLY A 46 -4.73 16.57 -3.40
N LEU A 47 -3.67 15.79 -3.57
CA LEU A 47 -3.14 15.45 -4.91
C LEU A 47 -4.09 14.60 -5.75
N ASN A 48 -4.93 13.81 -5.11
CA ASN A 48 -5.91 12.96 -5.80
C ASN A 48 -7.28 13.64 -6.00
N LYS A 49 -7.39 14.95 -5.77
CA LYS A 49 -8.67 15.69 -5.87
C LYS A 49 -9.43 15.46 -7.19
N ASN A 50 -8.70 15.32 -8.28
CA ASN A 50 -9.29 15.14 -9.62
C ASN A 50 -9.14 13.70 -10.14
N PHE A 51 -8.72 12.74 -9.29
CA PHE A 51 -8.54 11.36 -9.72
C PHE A 51 -9.87 10.68 -10.02
N THR A 52 -9.90 10.00 -11.15
CA THR A 52 -10.98 9.06 -11.47
C THR A 52 -10.90 7.86 -10.54
N PRO A 53 -11.97 7.50 -9.82
CA PRO A 53 -11.97 6.35 -8.94
C PRO A 53 -11.62 5.04 -9.65
N VAL A 54 -11.03 4.11 -8.90
CA VAL A 54 -10.89 2.72 -9.34
C VAL A 54 -12.28 2.16 -9.70
N SER A 55 -12.40 1.49 -10.82
CA SER A 55 -13.64 0.91 -11.29
C SER A 55 -13.51 -0.56 -11.65
N ARG A 56 -14.62 -1.28 -11.57
CA ARG A 56 -14.72 -2.66 -12.05
C ARG A 56 -15.41 -2.68 -13.41
N ASN A 57 -14.74 -3.27 -14.38
CA ASN A 57 -15.26 -3.45 -15.73
C ASN A 57 -16.31 -4.57 -15.78
N THR A 58 -17.12 -4.59 -16.84
CA THR A 58 -18.17 -5.60 -17.05
C THR A 58 -17.62 -7.02 -17.15
N ASN A 59 -16.37 -7.19 -17.61
CA ASN A 59 -15.67 -8.48 -17.66
C ASN A 59 -15.05 -8.89 -16.30
N GLY A 60 -15.26 -8.08 -15.24
CA GLY A 60 -14.75 -8.34 -13.90
C GLY A 60 -13.34 -7.84 -13.62
N SER A 61 -12.60 -7.34 -14.63
CA SER A 61 -11.28 -6.74 -14.42
C SER A 61 -11.38 -5.41 -13.67
N ILE A 62 -10.30 -5.03 -13.01
CA ILE A 62 -10.16 -3.75 -12.30
C ILE A 62 -9.42 -2.75 -13.18
N SER A 63 -9.98 -1.55 -13.34
CA SER A 63 -9.29 -0.40 -13.91
C SER A 63 -8.81 0.50 -12.77
N LEU A 64 -7.52 0.72 -12.65
CA LEU A 64 -6.94 1.61 -11.65
C LEU A 64 -7.15 3.09 -12.01
N ASN A 65 -7.44 3.42 -13.28
CA ASN A 65 -7.60 4.78 -13.79
C ASN A 65 -6.41 5.67 -13.35
N ASP A 66 -6.65 6.85 -12.75
CA ASP A 66 -5.59 7.76 -12.32
C ASP A 66 -4.76 7.26 -11.12
N TRP A 67 -5.17 6.15 -10.49
CA TRP A 67 -4.39 5.48 -9.44
C TRP A 67 -3.31 4.55 -10.02
N ALA A 68 -3.26 4.34 -11.32
CA ALA A 68 -2.16 3.64 -11.97
C ALA A 68 -0.86 4.45 -11.77
N GLY A 69 0.20 3.79 -11.31
CA GLY A 69 1.46 4.47 -10.95
C GLY A 69 1.48 5.10 -9.56
N PHE A 70 0.40 4.97 -8.77
CA PHE A 70 0.43 5.40 -7.37
C PHE A 70 1.47 4.57 -6.60
N GLU A 71 2.40 5.25 -5.93
CA GLU A 71 3.61 4.65 -5.36
C GLU A 71 3.31 3.44 -4.45
N ILE A 72 2.28 3.51 -3.61
CA ILE A 72 1.88 2.41 -2.73
C ILE A 72 1.44 1.18 -3.55
N LEU A 73 0.68 1.38 -4.63
CA LEU A 73 0.24 0.29 -5.51
C LEU A 73 1.42 -0.29 -6.32
N GLU A 74 2.38 0.56 -6.70
CA GLU A 74 3.59 0.12 -7.38
C GLU A 74 4.52 -0.67 -6.46
N ALA A 75 4.58 -0.31 -5.18
CA ALA A 75 5.33 -1.05 -4.16
C ALA A 75 4.64 -2.37 -3.75
N ASN A 76 3.31 -2.44 -3.91
CA ASN A 76 2.50 -3.61 -3.54
C ASN A 76 2.63 -4.72 -4.58
N LYS A 77 3.71 -5.49 -4.51
CA LYS A 77 4.01 -6.60 -5.42
C LYS A 77 3.91 -7.94 -4.69
N PRO A 78 3.53 -9.01 -5.43
CA PRO A 78 3.43 -10.36 -4.89
C PRO A 78 4.80 -11.02 -4.74
N TYR A 79 5.05 -11.62 -3.59
CA TYR A 79 6.28 -12.35 -3.28
C TYR A 79 6.00 -13.70 -2.61
N MET A 80 6.88 -14.66 -2.85
CA MET A 80 7.07 -15.74 -1.90
C MET A 80 7.93 -15.23 -0.75
N VAL A 81 7.44 -15.40 0.47
CA VAL A 81 8.10 -14.92 1.69
C VAL A 81 8.31 -16.13 2.61
N ARG A 82 9.51 -16.27 3.17
CA ARG A 82 9.86 -17.34 4.10
C ARG A 82 9.18 -17.15 5.45
N SER A 83 9.12 -18.19 6.24
CA SER A 83 8.48 -18.14 7.58
C SER A 83 9.16 -17.18 8.57
N ASP A 84 10.41 -16.79 8.31
CA ASP A 84 11.13 -15.77 9.07
C ASP A 84 10.83 -14.32 8.62
N GLY A 85 9.91 -14.14 7.63
CA GLY A 85 9.57 -12.84 7.08
C GLY A 85 10.47 -12.34 5.94
N THR A 86 11.50 -13.11 5.57
CA THR A 86 12.42 -12.74 4.50
C THR A 86 11.78 -12.96 3.12
N PRO A 87 11.71 -11.95 2.22
CA PRO A 87 11.27 -12.16 0.85
C PRO A 87 12.27 -13.04 0.10
N ASP A 88 11.76 -14.08 -0.56
CA ASP A 88 12.58 -15.03 -1.34
C ASP A 88 12.63 -14.61 -2.81
N TYR A 89 11.49 -14.57 -3.48
CA TYR A 89 11.40 -14.11 -4.87
C TYR A 89 10.03 -13.51 -5.18
N ARG A 90 10.01 -12.61 -6.18
CA ARG A 90 8.78 -11.99 -6.68
C ARG A 90 8.01 -12.98 -7.58
N LEU A 91 6.66 -12.98 -7.44
CA LEU A 91 5.73 -13.65 -8.34
C LEU A 91 5.34 -12.72 -9.51
N GLN A 92 4.83 -13.27 -10.60
CA GLN A 92 4.25 -12.47 -11.68
C GLN A 92 2.93 -11.83 -11.21
N ASP A 93 2.67 -10.59 -11.65
CA ASP A 93 1.51 -9.81 -11.20
C ASP A 93 0.15 -10.40 -11.63
N ASN A 94 0.14 -11.20 -12.70
CA ASN A 94 -1.07 -11.78 -13.30
C ASN A 94 -1.09 -13.31 -13.34
N ASP A 95 0.00 -13.96 -12.91
CA ASP A 95 0.11 -15.41 -12.85
C ASP A 95 1.02 -15.83 -11.69
N TYR A 96 0.46 -15.97 -10.49
CA TYR A 96 1.22 -16.30 -9.28
C TYR A 96 1.84 -17.71 -9.29
N SER A 97 1.47 -18.56 -10.24
CA SER A 97 2.12 -19.87 -10.44
C SER A 97 3.54 -19.74 -11.04
N LYS A 98 3.96 -18.52 -11.38
CA LYS A 98 5.25 -18.24 -12.03
C LYS A 98 6.07 -17.21 -11.29
N LYS A 99 7.40 -17.38 -11.35
CA LYS A 99 8.38 -16.40 -10.89
C LYS A 99 8.47 -15.23 -11.88
N TYR A 100 8.59 -14.02 -11.34
CA TYR A 100 8.73 -12.81 -12.17
C TYR A 100 10.03 -12.80 -12.97
N SER A 101 11.12 -13.33 -12.40
CA SER A 101 12.46 -13.26 -12.96
C SER A 101 12.64 -14.00 -14.31
N ASP A 102 12.04 -15.18 -14.45
CA ASP A 102 12.30 -16.09 -15.56
C ASP A 102 11.06 -16.85 -16.06
N GLY A 103 9.90 -16.66 -15.42
CA GLY A 103 8.66 -17.35 -15.78
C GLY A 103 8.63 -18.84 -15.38
N SER A 104 9.63 -19.33 -14.64
CA SER A 104 9.62 -20.69 -14.09
C SER A 104 8.50 -20.89 -13.07
N ALA A 105 8.15 -22.14 -12.77
CA ALA A 105 7.14 -22.47 -11.76
C ALA A 105 7.52 -21.90 -10.40
N SER A 106 6.51 -21.31 -9.70
CA SER A 106 6.65 -20.84 -8.33
C SER A 106 6.22 -21.92 -7.33
N ASP A 107 6.52 -21.67 -6.06
CA ASP A 107 6.11 -22.54 -4.93
C ASP A 107 4.75 -22.15 -4.35
N VAL A 108 3.94 -21.37 -5.05
CA VAL A 108 2.66 -20.86 -4.52
C VAL A 108 1.66 -21.94 -4.08
N ALA A 109 1.76 -23.16 -4.62
CA ALA A 109 0.97 -24.33 -4.23
C ALA A 109 1.82 -25.43 -3.55
N ASN A 110 3.10 -25.18 -3.29
CA ASN A 110 4.01 -26.17 -2.70
C ASN A 110 3.88 -26.17 -1.17
N THR A 111 3.24 -27.19 -0.62
CA THR A 111 3.03 -27.34 0.84
C THR A 111 4.32 -27.59 1.63
N SER A 112 5.40 -28.01 0.95
CA SER A 112 6.73 -28.18 1.57
C SER A 112 7.56 -26.87 1.60
N TYR A 113 7.05 -25.80 0.97
CA TYR A 113 7.72 -24.50 1.02
C TYR A 113 7.60 -23.89 2.42
N ASP A 114 8.72 -23.53 3.04
CA ASP A 114 8.72 -22.90 4.37
C ASP A 114 8.41 -21.41 4.29
N GLY A 115 7.12 -21.08 4.12
CA GLY A 115 6.64 -19.72 3.94
C GLY A 115 5.28 -19.67 3.28
N GLY A 116 5.03 -18.63 2.46
CA GLY A 116 3.79 -18.44 1.73
C GLY A 116 3.86 -17.29 0.76
N ALA A 117 2.77 -17.04 0.04
CA ALA A 117 2.62 -15.91 -0.87
C ALA A 117 2.02 -14.71 -0.15
N PHE A 118 2.71 -13.59 -0.24
CA PHE A 118 2.35 -12.34 0.42
C PHE A 118 2.50 -11.16 -0.52
N SER A 119 1.76 -10.10 -0.26
CA SER A 119 1.87 -8.81 -0.91
C SER A 119 2.42 -7.78 0.07
N TRP A 120 3.40 -6.98 -0.36
CA TRP A 120 3.98 -5.94 0.49
C TRP A 120 3.08 -4.72 0.55
N LEU A 121 2.71 -4.29 1.75
CA LEU A 121 2.05 -3.00 1.97
C LEU A 121 3.04 -2.05 2.65
N GLN A 122 3.49 -1.04 1.90
CA GLN A 122 4.38 -0.01 2.38
C GLN A 122 3.71 0.83 3.48
N LYS A 123 4.51 1.28 4.45
CA LYS A 123 4.07 2.20 5.51
C LYS A 123 3.47 3.48 4.93
N ILE A 124 2.35 3.87 5.48
CA ILE A 124 1.70 5.15 5.26
C ILE A 124 1.41 5.82 6.61
N TYR A 125 1.43 7.13 6.62
CA TYR A 125 1.00 7.95 7.75
C TYR A 125 -0.40 8.51 7.48
N LYS A 126 -1.27 8.41 8.45
CA LYS A 126 -2.67 8.86 8.36
C LYS A 126 -2.92 9.99 9.34
N ASN A 127 -3.63 11.02 8.90
CA ASN A 127 -4.29 12.00 9.72
C ASN A 127 -5.80 11.87 9.52
N GLU A 128 -6.55 11.88 10.59
CA GLU A 128 -8.01 11.77 10.55
C GLU A 128 -8.62 12.79 11.49
N THR A 129 -9.58 13.56 10.98
CA THR A 129 -10.35 14.54 11.74
C THR A 129 -11.83 14.46 11.38
N VAL A 130 -12.70 14.78 12.33
CA VAL A 130 -14.15 14.87 12.10
C VAL A 130 -14.59 16.30 12.35
N VAL A 131 -15.29 16.90 11.39
CA VAL A 131 -15.83 18.25 11.46
C VAL A 131 -17.31 18.22 11.07
N GLY A 132 -18.20 18.32 12.04
CA GLY A 132 -19.64 18.12 11.78
C GLY A 132 -19.92 16.70 11.29
N ASP A 133 -20.54 16.57 10.12
CA ASP A 133 -20.86 15.30 9.47
C ASP A 133 -19.77 14.83 8.47
N ASP A 134 -18.63 15.51 8.44
CA ASP A 134 -17.53 15.20 7.56
C ASP A 134 -16.37 14.53 8.30
N ARG A 135 -15.98 13.35 7.82
CA ARG A 135 -14.76 12.66 8.24
C ARG A 135 -13.68 12.90 7.20
N ILE A 136 -12.65 13.65 7.56
CA ILE A 136 -11.55 14.04 6.68
C ILE A 136 -10.38 13.09 6.94
N VAL A 137 -9.98 12.34 5.92
CA VAL A 137 -8.85 11.39 6.01
C VAL A 137 -7.76 11.81 5.04
N LYS A 138 -6.55 11.98 5.55
CA LYS A 138 -5.37 12.35 4.77
C LYS A 138 -4.27 11.32 4.94
N PHE A 139 -3.50 11.08 3.86
CA PHE A 139 -2.39 10.15 3.85
C PHE A 139 -1.13 10.84 3.35
N SER A 140 0.01 10.47 3.95
CA SER A 140 1.34 10.87 3.54
C SER A 140 2.26 9.64 3.54
N LEU A 141 3.22 9.60 2.59
CA LEU A 141 4.26 8.56 2.57
C LEU A 141 5.43 8.89 3.51
N THR A 142 5.48 10.14 3.95
CA THR A 142 6.49 10.61 4.89
C THR A 142 5.86 11.05 6.21
N LYS A 143 6.63 10.96 7.29
CA LYS A 143 6.18 11.38 8.62
C LYS A 143 5.92 12.89 8.65
N ARG A 144 4.77 13.28 9.18
CA ARG A 144 4.35 14.66 9.35
C ARG A 144 3.79 14.88 10.75
N GLU A 145 3.79 16.12 11.19
CA GLU A 145 3.11 16.51 12.42
C GLU A 145 1.60 16.21 12.32
N GLY A 146 1.07 15.52 13.31
CA GLY A 146 -0.34 15.11 13.36
C GLY A 146 -0.72 13.93 12.46
N TYR A 147 0.27 13.23 11.88
CA TYR A 147 0.06 12.01 11.12
C TYR A 147 0.66 10.82 11.84
N GLU A 148 -0.10 9.73 11.93
CA GLU A 148 0.27 8.50 12.64
C GLU A 148 0.44 7.32 11.67
N PRO A 149 1.44 6.44 11.90
CA PRO A 149 1.67 5.25 11.07
C PRO A 149 0.72 4.11 11.47
N VAL A 150 -0.59 4.34 11.31
CA VAL A 150 -1.64 3.40 11.76
C VAL A 150 -1.50 2.04 11.08
N GLY A 151 -1.36 0.97 11.88
CA GLY A 151 -1.17 -0.39 11.39
C GLY A 151 0.28 -0.75 11.05
N PHE A 152 1.22 0.17 11.26
CA PHE A 152 2.65 -0.02 11.01
C PHE A 152 3.50 0.19 12.28
N ILE A 153 2.96 -0.25 13.40
CA ILE A 153 3.64 -0.24 14.70
C ILE A 153 3.64 -1.67 15.23
N ASP A 154 4.81 -2.17 15.62
CA ASP A 154 4.94 -3.48 16.25
C ASP A 154 4.51 -3.45 17.74
N PRO A 155 4.42 -4.60 18.41
CA PRO A 155 4.08 -4.65 19.84
C PRO A 155 5.03 -3.89 20.77
N ASP A 156 6.26 -3.64 20.32
CA ASP A 156 7.28 -2.89 21.07
C ASP A 156 7.25 -1.38 20.76
N ASN A 157 6.20 -0.88 20.10
CA ASN A 157 6.03 0.51 19.65
C ASN A 157 7.07 1.00 18.63
N LYS A 158 7.70 0.10 17.89
CA LYS A 158 8.62 0.45 16.82
C LYS A 158 7.86 0.57 15.49
N GLU A 159 8.13 1.64 14.74
CA GLU A 159 7.59 1.82 13.39
C GLU A 159 8.17 0.76 12.42
N LEU A 160 7.28 0.08 11.70
CA LEU A 160 7.62 -0.85 10.62
C LEU A 160 7.68 -0.10 9.28
N GLU A 161 8.55 -0.53 8.36
CA GLU A 161 8.62 0.03 7.01
C GLU A 161 7.44 -0.42 6.11
N GLY A 162 6.74 -1.46 6.53
CA GLY A 162 5.58 -2.01 5.87
C GLY A 162 5.18 -3.34 6.50
N VAL A 163 4.17 -3.97 5.95
CA VAL A 163 3.67 -5.27 6.41
C VAL A 163 3.44 -6.21 5.23
N TRP A 164 3.64 -7.50 5.46
CA TRP A 164 3.29 -8.54 4.53
C TRP A 164 1.83 -8.94 4.71
N LEU A 165 1.01 -8.74 3.68
CA LEU A 165 -0.39 -9.16 3.66
C LEU A 165 -0.50 -10.53 2.96
N PRO A 166 -1.15 -11.52 3.56
CA PRO A 166 -1.33 -12.83 2.93
C PRO A 166 -2.21 -12.71 1.67
N MET A 167 -1.79 -13.35 0.58
CA MET A 167 -2.51 -13.34 -0.70
C MET A 167 -3.62 -14.39 -0.75
N PHE A 168 -3.51 -15.42 0.06
CA PHE A 168 -4.50 -16.51 0.18
C PHE A 168 -4.98 -16.61 1.62
N TYR A 169 -6.17 -17.17 1.80
CA TYR A 169 -6.66 -17.44 3.14
C TYR A 169 -5.72 -18.38 3.89
N GLY A 170 -5.52 -18.09 5.18
CA GLY A 170 -4.66 -18.88 6.04
C GLY A 170 -5.12 -20.33 6.14
N SER A 171 -4.22 -21.25 5.94
CA SER A 171 -4.39 -22.69 6.14
C SER A 171 -3.26 -23.22 7.02
N ILE A 172 -3.53 -24.28 7.76
CA ILE A 172 -2.54 -24.92 8.62
C ILE A 172 -1.86 -26.05 7.86
N VAL A 173 -0.54 -25.98 7.75
CA VAL A 173 0.32 -27.03 7.21
C VAL A 173 1.41 -27.29 8.23
N GLU A 174 1.52 -28.51 8.75
CA GLU A 174 2.50 -28.90 9.76
C GLU A 174 2.54 -27.94 10.96
N ASP A 175 1.35 -27.65 11.53
CA ASP A 175 1.13 -26.72 12.65
C ASP A 175 1.55 -25.26 12.41
N LYS A 176 1.87 -24.88 11.19
CA LYS A 176 2.19 -23.49 10.80
C LYS A 176 1.11 -22.92 9.90
N MET A 177 0.73 -21.66 10.15
CA MET A 177 -0.17 -20.93 9.25
C MET A 177 0.57 -20.58 7.95
N ARG A 178 -0.04 -20.91 6.82
CA ARG A 178 0.50 -20.69 5.48
C ARG A 178 -0.48 -19.89 4.61
N SER A 179 0.05 -19.06 3.74
CA SER A 179 -0.68 -18.37 2.66
C SER A 179 -0.30 -19.02 1.33
N LEU A 180 -0.92 -20.16 1.00
CA LEU A 180 -0.66 -20.94 -0.20
C LEU A 180 -1.93 -21.18 -1.00
N SER A 181 -1.78 -21.25 -2.34
CA SER A 181 -2.87 -21.52 -3.26
C SER A 181 -3.36 -22.97 -3.15
N GLY A 182 -4.66 -23.19 -3.32
CA GLY A 182 -5.26 -24.51 -3.40
C GLY A 182 -5.47 -25.22 -2.06
N LEU A 183 -5.15 -24.57 -0.94
CA LEU A 183 -5.42 -25.12 0.38
C LEU A 183 -6.79 -24.69 0.89
N GLN A 184 -7.41 -25.55 1.71
CA GLN A 184 -8.66 -25.21 2.40
C GLN A 184 -8.34 -24.25 3.56
N PRO A 185 -9.07 -23.12 3.68
CA PRO A 185 -8.93 -22.23 4.82
C PRO A 185 -9.30 -22.97 6.12
N ASP A 186 -8.53 -22.73 7.17
CA ASP A 186 -8.86 -23.25 8.50
C ASP A 186 -9.79 -22.28 9.22
N TYR A 187 -11.10 -22.57 9.21
CA TYR A 187 -12.12 -21.74 9.85
C TYR A 187 -12.30 -22.00 11.35
N ASN A 188 -11.67 -23.05 11.88
CA ASN A 188 -11.93 -23.54 13.23
C ASN A 188 -10.86 -23.15 14.24
N LYS A 189 -9.81 -22.46 13.82
CA LYS A 189 -8.74 -22.00 14.71
C LYS A 189 -8.96 -20.53 15.06
N THR A 190 -9.50 -20.29 16.26
CA THR A 190 -9.34 -18.99 16.89
C THR A 190 -7.85 -18.78 17.11
N THR A 191 -7.29 -17.68 16.59
CA THR A 191 -6.00 -17.19 17.04
C THR A 191 -6.15 -16.89 18.53
N ALA A 192 -5.67 -17.79 19.38
CA ALA A 192 -5.39 -17.42 20.76
C ALA A 192 -4.25 -16.38 20.68
N ALA A 193 -4.56 -15.16 21.05
CA ALA A 193 -3.60 -14.08 21.23
C ALA A 193 -2.68 -14.40 22.41
#